data_674022c51d39b2090e1868b819c15adb
#
_entry.id   674022c51d39b2090e1868b819c15adb
#
_cell.length_a   1.000
_cell.length_b   1.000
_cell.length_c   1.000
_cell.angle_alpha   90.00
_cell.angle_beta   90.00
_cell.angle_gamma   90.00
#
_symmetry.space_group_name_H-M   'P 1'
#
loop_
_entity.id
_entity.type
_entity.pdbx_description
1 polymer ?
#
loop_
_entity_poly.entity_id
_entity_poly.type
_entity_poly.pdbx_seq_one_letter_code
_entity_poly.pdbx_strand_id
1 'polypeptide(L)'
;KVIRLASGVEVKAMFKGDEHLHYMETEDGQKYVFDEQFQAYRPADFTTLTRKAAAKRRRLAARRYAKTRVSLGKKRAGYEGKKKGLMILVDFEDAKFNEKHTKELYQQITNKLGFVHELGFKGSVRDYFLDQSRGKFDLTFDVVGPIRMKKSYAYYGANDREGYDIRPHEMIQEACVGANAEVDFRDYDWDRDGKVDALYVLYAGQGENSTEGQDSKRVWPHQAELSETNFDFNLDQVTIDSYACGPELSSRTQIEGIGTICHEFSHVLGLPDMYDTLNSEAYGMFSWDVMDQG
;
A
#
# COMPACT_ATOMS: atom_id res chain seq x y z
N LYS A 1 -6.77 12.86 18.65
CA LYS A 1 -5.44 13.44 18.82
C LYS A 1 -5.52 14.94 19.03
N VAL A 2 -4.55 15.54 19.74
CA VAL A 2 -4.41 17.00 19.81
C VAL A 2 -3.43 17.43 18.70
N ILE A 3 -3.87 18.33 17.84
CA ILE A 3 -3.06 18.95 16.79
C ILE A 3 -2.83 20.42 17.08
N ARG A 4 -1.68 20.96 16.67
CA ARG A 4 -1.34 22.37 16.78
C ARG A 4 -1.59 23.07 15.46
N LEU A 5 -2.44 24.08 15.48
CA LEU A 5 -2.75 24.92 14.33
C LEU A 5 -1.64 25.96 14.09
N ALA A 6 -1.54 26.48 12.87
CA ALA A 6 -0.64 27.57 12.52
C ALA A 6 -0.87 28.86 13.32
N SER A 7 -2.08 29.02 13.88
CA SER A 7 -2.41 30.10 14.83
C SER A 7 -1.83 29.87 16.23
N GLY A 8 -1.21 28.71 16.51
CA GLY A 8 -0.74 28.31 17.84
C GLY A 8 -1.79 27.66 18.73
N VAL A 9 -3.05 27.62 18.31
CA VAL A 9 -4.14 26.96 19.04
C VAL A 9 -4.04 25.44 18.91
N GLU A 10 -4.32 24.73 20.00
CA GLU A 10 -4.40 23.26 20.01
C GLU A 10 -5.87 22.82 19.96
N VAL A 11 -6.17 21.87 19.08
CA VAL A 11 -7.53 21.31 18.90
C VAL A 11 -7.48 19.78 18.87
N LYS A 12 -8.55 19.15 19.35
CA LYS A 12 -8.73 17.69 19.21
C LYS A 12 -9.28 17.38 17.83
N ALA A 13 -8.62 16.47 17.12
CA ALA A 13 -9.04 16.03 15.80
C ALA A 13 -8.73 14.54 15.58
N MET A 14 -9.46 13.92 14.66
CA MET A 14 -9.24 12.56 14.20
C MET A 14 -8.61 12.58 12.82
N PHE A 15 -7.72 11.62 12.55
CA PHE A 15 -7.13 11.42 11.24
C PHE A 15 -8.15 10.71 10.35
N LYS A 16 -8.29 11.18 9.10
CA LYS A 16 -9.20 10.63 8.10
C LYS A 16 -8.58 10.71 6.71
N GLY A 17 -9.08 9.85 5.82
CA GLY A 17 -8.71 9.85 4.41
C GLY A 17 -7.86 8.66 4.00
N ASP A 18 -7.27 8.76 2.83
CA ASP A 18 -6.51 7.72 2.12
C ASP A 18 -5.24 8.30 1.46
N GLU A 19 -4.53 7.49 0.68
CA GLU A 19 -3.31 7.88 -0.04
C GLU A 19 -3.53 9.01 -1.06
N HIS A 20 -4.78 9.35 -1.37
CA HIS A 20 -5.14 10.42 -2.30
C HIS A 20 -5.57 11.71 -1.63
N LEU A 21 -6.09 11.62 -0.41
CA LEU A 21 -6.46 12.77 0.41
C LEU A 21 -6.61 12.34 1.87
N HIS A 22 -5.72 12.80 2.72
CA HIS A 22 -5.81 12.62 4.17
C HIS A 22 -5.79 13.96 4.90
N TYR A 23 -6.44 14.00 6.06
CA TYR A 23 -6.65 15.23 6.81
C TYR A 23 -7.00 14.94 8.26
N MET A 24 -6.94 15.98 9.10
CA MET A 24 -7.43 15.93 10.47
C MET A 24 -8.80 16.59 10.53
N GLU A 25 -9.77 15.95 11.17
CA GLU A 25 -11.13 16.48 11.35
C GLU A 25 -11.48 16.60 12.83
N THR A 26 -11.93 17.78 13.25
CA THR A 26 -12.42 18.03 14.59
C THR A 26 -13.85 17.53 14.76
N GLU A 27 -14.32 17.40 16.01
CA GLU A 27 -15.67 16.93 16.33
C GLU A 27 -16.78 17.82 15.74
N ASP A 28 -16.50 19.11 15.56
CA ASP A 28 -17.38 20.09 14.90
C ASP A 28 -17.24 20.11 13.36
N GLY A 29 -16.47 19.16 12.78
CA GLY A 29 -16.35 18.97 11.34
C GLY A 29 -15.34 19.89 10.65
N GLN A 30 -14.53 20.67 11.38
CA GLN A 30 -13.48 21.46 10.78
C GLN A 30 -12.33 20.55 10.29
N LYS A 31 -11.83 20.83 9.07
CA LYS A 31 -10.84 20.00 8.40
C LYS A 31 -9.51 20.75 8.24
N TYR A 32 -8.42 20.06 8.58
CA TYR A 32 -7.07 20.61 8.60
C TYR A 32 -6.10 19.68 7.89
N VAL A 33 -5.17 20.26 7.14
CA VAL A 33 -4.04 19.54 6.54
C VAL A 33 -2.74 20.03 7.16
N PHE A 34 -1.75 19.16 7.25
CA PHE A 34 -0.43 19.52 7.73
C PHE A 34 0.29 20.37 6.67
N ASP A 35 0.89 21.47 7.09
CA ASP A 35 1.69 22.34 6.24
C ASP A 35 3.15 22.24 6.70
N GLU A 36 3.97 21.60 5.89
CA GLU A 36 5.38 21.36 6.21
C GLU A 36 6.19 22.66 6.32
N GLN A 37 5.83 23.68 5.58
CA GLN A 37 6.51 24.96 5.65
C GLN A 37 6.34 25.62 7.02
N PHE A 38 5.17 25.46 7.62
CA PHE A 38 4.84 26.06 8.92
C PHE A 38 4.95 25.06 10.07
N GLN A 39 5.23 23.78 9.79
CA GLN A 39 5.25 22.70 10.77
C GLN A 39 4.00 22.69 11.68
N ALA A 40 2.84 22.96 11.08
CA ALA A 40 1.58 23.12 11.79
C ALA A 40 0.39 22.79 10.88
N TYR A 41 -0.75 22.50 11.50
CA TYR A 41 -1.99 22.26 10.76
C TYR A 41 -2.67 23.57 10.36
N ARG A 42 -3.20 23.62 9.14
CA ARG A 42 -3.93 24.77 8.59
C ARG A 42 -5.30 24.34 8.10
N PRO A 43 -6.31 25.25 8.17
CA PRO A 43 -7.60 24.98 7.54
C PRO A 43 -7.40 24.63 6.06
N ALA A 44 -8.03 23.57 5.62
CA ALA A 44 -7.94 23.08 4.24
C ALA A 44 -9.00 23.74 3.35
N ASP A 45 -8.62 24.14 2.13
CA ASP A 45 -9.61 24.29 1.04
C ASP A 45 -10.02 22.89 0.57
N PHE A 46 -10.89 22.28 1.37
CA PHE A 46 -11.30 20.90 1.21
C PHE A 46 -12.00 20.65 -0.14
N THR A 47 -12.72 21.63 -0.66
CA THR A 47 -13.37 21.56 -1.96
C THR A 47 -12.35 21.38 -3.07
N THR A 48 -11.27 22.15 -3.06
CA THR A 48 -10.21 22.03 -4.06
C THR A 48 -9.43 20.73 -3.89
N LEU A 49 -9.09 20.31 -2.67
CA LEU A 49 -8.36 19.08 -2.39
C LEU A 49 -9.18 17.86 -2.82
N THR A 50 -10.45 17.77 -2.44
CA THR A 50 -11.35 16.68 -2.84
C THR A 50 -11.48 16.59 -4.37
N ARG A 51 -11.61 17.73 -5.05
CA ARG A 51 -11.69 17.75 -6.53
C ARG A 51 -10.41 17.22 -7.18
N LYS A 52 -9.23 17.58 -6.65
CA LYS A 52 -7.94 17.08 -7.15
C LYS A 52 -7.80 15.58 -6.90
N ALA A 53 -8.09 15.10 -5.69
CA ALA A 53 -8.07 13.69 -5.34
C ALA A 53 -9.02 12.89 -6.23
N ALA A 54 -10.27 13.35 -6.42
CA ALA A 54 -11.23 12.72 -7.31
C ALA A 54 -10.77 12.68 -8.77
N ALA A 55 -10.10 13.74 -9.26
CA ALA A 55 -9.54 13.77 -10.60
C ALA A 55 -8.40 12.74 -10.76
N LYS A 56 -7.51 12.61 -9.76
CA LYS A 56 -6.44 11.60 -9.73
C LYS A 56 -7.02 10.19 -9.74
N ARG A 57 -7.98 9.87 -8.83
CA ARG A 57 -8.67 8.57 -8.78
C ARG A 57 -9.36 8.22 -10.10
N ARG A 58 -10.07 9.18 -10.72
CA ARG A 58 -10.72 8.96 -12.04
C ARG A 58 -9.69 8.64 -13.12
N ARG A 59 -8.53 9.32 -13.12
CA ARG A 59 -7.45 9.04 -14.07
C ARG A 59 -6.89 7.64 -13.88
N LEU A 60 -6.65 7.21 -12.64
CA LEU A 60 -6.18 5.88 -12.30
C LEU A 60 -7.22 4.81 -12.67
N ALA A 61 -8.48 5.01 -12.31
CA ALA A 61 -9.58 4.12 -12.66
C ALA A 61 -9.73 4.00 -14.19
N ALA A 62 -9.62 5.09 -14.93
CA ALA A 62 -9.68 5.07 -16.39
C ALA A 62 -8.51 4.29 -17.00
N ARG A 63 -7.29 4.41 -16.46
CA ARG A 63 -6.13 3.62 -16.87
C ARG A 63 -6.32 2.13 -16.58
N ARG A 64 -6.76 1.78 -15.38
CA ARG A 64 -7.11 0.40 -15.00
C ARG A 64 -8.17 -0.18 -15.92
N TYR A 65 -9.24 0.58 -16.19
CA TYR A 65 -10.32 0.17 -17.11
C TYR A 65 -9.83 0.00 -18.54
N ALA A 66 -8.99 0.90 -19.05
CA ALA A 66 -8.39 0.79 -20.38
C ALA A 66 -7.51 -0.46 -20.51
N LYS A 67 -6.67 -0.75 -19.50
CA LYS A 67 -5.89 -2.00 -19.43
C LYS A 67 -6.78 -3.23 -19.41
N THR A 68 -7.84 -3.22 -18.62
CA THR A 68 -8.84 -4.31 -18.56
C THR A 68 -9.52 -4.53 -19.92
N ARG A 69 -9.85 -3.46 -20.63
CA ARG A 69 -10.51 -3.53 -21.95
C ARG A 69 -9.58 -4.04 -23.05
N VAL A 70 -8.29 -3.67 -23.01
CA VAL A 70 -7.28 -4.20 -23.94
C VAL A 70 -7.04 -5.68 -23.69
N SER A 71 -7.11 -6.12 -22.43
CA SER A 71 -6.96 -7.54 -22.06
C SER A 71 -8.19 -8.40 -22.30
N LEU A 72 -9.38 -7.82 -22.49
CA LEU A 72 -10.59 -8.58 -22.87
C LEU A 72 -10.49 -9.24 -24.25
N GLY A 73 -9.55 -8.81 -25.10
CA GLY A 73 -9.21 -9.47 -26.36
C GLY A 73 -8.14 -10.56 -26.27
N LYS A 74 -7.40 -10.62 -25.18
CA LYS A 74 -6.48 -11.70 -24.81
C LYS A 74 -7.09 -12.42 -23.60
N LYS A 75 -7.11 -13.75 -23.58
CA LYS A 75 -7.45 -14.50 -22.36
C LYS A 75 -6.49 -14.00 -21.28
N ARG A 76 -7.00 -13.18 -20.33
CA ARG A 76 -6.30 -12.99 -19.07
C ARG A 76 -6.06 -14.38 -18.47
N ALA A 77 -4.89 -14.64 -17.96
CA ALA A 77 -4.72 -15.73 -17.01
C ALA A 77 -5.76 -15.47 -15.92
N GLY A 78 -6.79 -16.31 -15.89
CA GLY A 78 -7.82 -16.15 -14.88
C GLY A 78 -7.15 -16.17 -13.52
N TYR A 79 -7.65 -15.40 -12.57
CA TYR A 79 -7.26 -15.47 -11.16
C TYR A 79 -7.74 -16.80 -10.55
N GLU A 80 -7.52 -17.92 -11.27
CA GLU A 80 -7.90 -19.26 -10.86
C GLU A 80 -6.67 -20.15 -10.80
N GLY A 81 -6.75 -21.15 -9.90
CA GLY A 81 -5.66 -22.09 -9.66
C GLY A 81 -4.56 -21.54 -8.76
N LYS A 82 -3.43 -22.22 -8.78
CA LYS A 82 -2.27 -21.84 -7.98
C LYS A 82 -1.51 -20.69 -8.66
N LYS A 83 -1.27 -19.64 -7.92
CA LYS A 83 -0.51 -18.47 -8.34
C LYS A 83 0.58 -18.16 -7.33
N LYS A 84 1.67 -17.60 -7.82
CA LYS A 84 2.81 -17.22 -7.02
C LYS A 84 3.03 -15.71 -7.13
N GLY A 85 3.09 -15.01 -6.00
CA GLY A 85 3.51 -13.63 -5.89
C GLY A 85 4.91 -13.50 -5.31
N LEU A 86 5.49 -12.34 -5.41
CA LEU A 86 6.75 -11.97 -4.78
C LEU A 86 6.50 -10.94 -3.69
N MET A 87 6.98 -11.23 -2.47
CA MET A 87 7.05 -10.26 -1.38
C MET A 87 8.51 -9.96 -1.07
N ILE A 88 8.91 -8.70 -1.24
CA ILE A 88 10.26 -8.24 -0.93
C ILE A 88 10.21 -7.46 0.39
N LEU A 89 10.94 -7.94 1.38
CA LEU A 89 11.14 -7.21 2.63
C LEU A 89 12.22 -6.15 2.41
N VAL A 90 11.98 -4.92 2.86
CA VAL A 90 12.98 -3.85 2.78
C VAL A 90 13.14 -3.16 4.12
N ASP A 91 14.38 -2.84 4.49
CA ASP A 91 14.69 -2.04 5.65
C ASP A 91 15.56 -0.83 5.27
N PHE A 92 15.60 0.15 6.14
CA PHE A 92 16.28 1.41 5.90
C PHE A 92 17.51 1.54 6.82
N GLU A 93 18.38 2.50 6.54
CA GLU A 93 19.51 2.80 7.42
C GLU A 93 19.04 3.12 8.86
N ASP A 94 17.95 3.87 8.94
CA ASP A 94 17.36 4.42 10.16
C ASP A 94 16.09 3.68 10.65
N ALA A 95 15.59 2.68 9.92
CA ALA A 95 14.46 1.85 10.32
C ALA A 95 14.68 0.39 9.89
N LYS A 96 14.75 -0.49 10.88
CA LYS A 96 14.94 -1.94 10.68
C LYS A 96 13.72 -2.70 11.16
N PHE A 97 13.51 -3.88 10.61
CA PHE A 97 12.53 -4.82 11.15
C PHE A 97 12.81 -5.13 12.63
N ASN A 98 11.74 -5.34 13.38
CA ASN A 98 11.85 -5.94 14.70
C ASN A 98 12.51 -7.32 14.58
N GLU A 99 13.38 -7.66 15.52
CA GLU A 99 14.13 -8.93 15.50
C GLU A 99 13.23 -10.18 15.47
N LYS A 100 11.98 -10.06 15.95
CA LYS A 100 10.97 -11.12 15.89
C LYS A 100 10.23 -11.20 14.55
N HIS A 101 10.27 -10.14 13.75
CA HIS A 101 9.56 -10.06 12.48
C HIS A 101 10.46 -10.54 11.34
N THR A 102 10.75 -11.84 11.40
CA THR A 102 11.69 -12.48 10.47
C THR A 102 11.03 -12.82 9.13
N LYS A 103 11.87 -13.12 8.14
CA LYS A 103 11.44 -13.62 6.82
C LYS A 103 10.54 -14.88 6.98
N GLU A 104 10.90 -15.78 7.89
CA GLU A 104 10.14 -17.01 8.16
C GLU A 104 8.76 -16.71 8.75
N LEU A 105 8.65 -15.67 9.59
CA LEU A 105 7.35 -15.22 10.08
C LEU A 105 6.48 -14.70 8.93
N TYR A 106 7.02 -13.87 8.03
CA TYR A 106 6.27 -13.39 6.87
C TYR A 106 5.92 -14.51 5.88
N GLN A 107 6.76 -15.53 5.73
CA GLN A 107 6.39 -16.74 4.97
C GLN A 107 5.18 -17.45 5.58
N GLN A 108 5.06 -17.44 6.91
CA GLN A 108 3.87 -18.02 7.58
C GLN A 108 2.65 -17.10 7.45
N ILE A 109 2.81 -15.79 7.67
CA ILE A 109 1.73 -14.80 7.54
C ILE A 109 1.14 -14.82 6.13
N THR A 110 1.96 -14.99 5.11
CA THR A 110 1.49 -15.01 3.72
C THR A 110 0.92 -16.34 3.28
N ASN A 111 1.52 -17.49 3.70
CA ASN A 111 1.31 -18.77 3.03
C ASN A 111 0.67 -19.87 3.89
N LYS A 112 0.81 -19.81 5.23
CA LYS A 112 0.44 -20.94 6.09
C LYS A 112 -1.08 -20.99 6.30
N LEU A 113 -1.74 -22.02 5.79
CA LEU A 113 -3.16 -22.25 6.03
C LEU A 113 -3.46 -22.36 7.53
N GLY A 114 -4.50 -21.67 7.97
CA GLY A 114 -4.94 -21.65 9.36
C GLY A 114 -3.90 -21.01 10.30
N PHE A 115 -3.10 -20.05 9.80
CA PHE A 115 -2.10 -19.34 10.59
C PHE A 115 -2.78 -18.63 11.77
N VAL A 116 -2.13 -18.70 12.94
CA VAL A 116 -2.53 -17.93 14.13
C VAL A 116 -1.29 -17.23 14.67
N HIS A 117 -1.37 -15.91 14.74
CA HIS A 117 -0.31 -15.09 15.34
C HIS A 117 -0.48 -15.00 16.85
N GLU A 118 0.61 -14.83 17.60
CA GLU A 118 0.58 -14.69 19.06
C GLU A 118 -0.25 -13.49 19.55
N LEU A 119 -0.39 -12.44 18.75
CA LEU A 119 -1.26 -11.29 19.01
C LEU A 119 -2.75 -11.54 18.67
N GLY A 120 -3.09 -12.76 18.28
CA GLY A 120 -4.47 -13.23 18.16
C GLY A 120 -5.14 -13.06 16.82
N PHE A 121 -4.50 -12.45 15.80
CA PHE A 121 -5.09 -12.49 14.46
C PHE A 121 -4.96 -13.88 13.83
N LYS A 122 -5.97 -14.28 13.07
CA LYS A 122 -6.12 -15.61 12.48
C LYS A 122 -6.27 -15.52 10.98
N GLY A 123 -5.70 -16.50 10.29
CA GLY A 123 -5.65 -16.56 8.84
C GLY A 123 -4.36 -15.97 8.28
N SER A 124 -3.96 -16.48 7.12
CA SER A 124 -2.88 -15.96 6.29
C SER A 124 -3.45 -15.20 5.11
N VAL A 125 -2.60 -14.48 4.37
CA VAL A 125 -2.99 -13.87 3.08
C VAL A 125 -3.55 -14.94 2.14
N ARG A 126 -2.95 -16.14 2.12
CA ARG A 126 -3.45 -17.27 1.33
C ARG A 126 -4.83 -17.72 1.76
N ASP A 127 -5.09 -17.83 3.09
CA ASP A 127 -6.44 -18.19 3.61
C ASP A 127 -7.46 -17.17 3.13
N TYR A 128 -7.15 -15.86 3.22
CA TYR A 128 -8.04 -14.80 2.77
C TYR A 128 -8.44 -14.96 1.30
N PHE A 129 -7.47 -15.09 0.39
CA PHE A 129 -7.78 -15.19 -1.04
C PHE A 129 -8.47 -16.52 -1.41
N LEU A 130 -8.15 -17.61 -0.73
CA LEU A 130 -8.88 -18.87 -0.89
C LEU A 130 -10.35 -18.73 -0.46
N ASP A 131 -10.60 -18.12 0.68
CA ASP A 131 -11.97 -17.95 1.21
C ASP A 131 -12.77 -17.00 0.30
N GLN A 132 -12.23 -15.85 -0.08
CA GLN A 132 -12.90 -14.88 -0.96
C GLN A 132 -13.20 -15.46 -2.35
N SER A 133 -12.33 -16.32 -2.88
CA SER A 133 -12.50 -16.95 -4.19
C SER A 133 -13.26 -18.28 -4.16
N ARG A 134 -13.73 -18.72 -2.99
CA ARG A 134 -14.32 -20.07 -2.78
C ARG A 134 -13.38 -21.19 -3.20
N GLY A 135 -12.12 -21.08 -2.81
CA GLY A 135 -11.05 -22.03 -3.09
C GLY A 135 -10.49 -22.01 -4.51
N LYS A 136 -10.88 -21.04 -5.33
CA LYS A 136 -10.45 -21.01 -6.73
C LYS A 136 -9.11 -20.31 -6.95
N PHE A 137 -8.75 -19.35 -6.13
CA PHE A 137 -7.53 -18.57 -6.23
C PHE A 137 -6.60 -18.90 -5.07
N ASP A 138 -5.62 -19.80 -5.33
CA ASP A 138 -4.64 -20.25 -4.34
C ASP A 138 -3.33 -19.45 -4.53
N LEU A 139 -3.24 -18.30 -3.86
CA LEU A 139 -2.10 -17.39 -3.93
C LEU A 139 -1.10 -17.69 -2.82
N THR A 140 0.15 -17.90 -3.20
CA THR A 140 1.29 -18.00 -2.30
C THR A 140 2.35 -16.95 -2.66
N PHE A 141 3.19 -16.58 -1.70
CA PHE A 141 4.28 -15.62 -1.92
C PHE A 141 5.64 -16.27 -1.68
N ASP A 142 6.58 -16.04 -2.60
CA ASP A 142 7.99 -16.13 -2.26
C ASP A 142 8.34 -14.87 -1.45
N VAL A 143 8.94 -15.03 -0.29
CA VAL A 143 9.36 -13.91 0.58
C VAL A 143 10.88 -13.84 0.56
N VAL A 144 11.43 -12.70 0.18
CA VAL A 144 12.88 -12.47 0.07
C VAL A 144 13.32 -11.23 0.83
N GLY A 145 14.63 -11.08 1.04
CA GLY A 145 15.20 -9.98 1.79
C GLY A 145 15.39 -10.30 3.28
N PRO A 146 15.53 -9.29 4.18
CA PRO A 146 15.34 -7.86 3.90
C PRO A 146 16.48 -7.25 3.05
N ILE A 147 16.08 -6.49 2.04
CA ILE A 147 16.98 -5.70 1.21
C ILE A 147 17.21 -4.36 1.89
N ARG A 148 18.49 -3.99 2.09
CA ARG A 148 18.85 -2.71 2.69
C ARG A 148 18.76 -1.58 1.68
N MET A 149 17.85 -0.63 1.92
CA MET A 149 17.70 0.57 1.12
C MET A 149 18.90 1.53 1.32
N LYS A 150 19.27 2.24 0.26
CA LYS A 150 20.42 3.17 0.25
C LYS A 150 20.15 4.49 0.97
N LYS A 151 18.89 4.80 1.24
CA LYS A 151 18.44 6.04 1.88
C LYS A 151 17.59 5.75 3.10
N SER A 152 17.36 6.80 3.90
CA SER A 152 16.45 6.76 5.04
C SER A 152 14.99 6.53 4.62
N TYR A 153 14.16 6.06 5.54
CA TYR A 153 12.72 5.95 5.27
C TYR A 153 12.13 7.32 4.87
N ALA A 154 12.60 8.39 5.50
CA ALA A 154 12.13 9.76 5.23
C ALA A 154 12.50 10.28 3.83
N TYR A 155 13.46 9.67 3.14
CA TYR A 155 13.75 9.99 1.75
C TYR A 155 12.66 9.44 0.82
N TYR A 156 12.26 8.18 1.02
CA TYR A 156 11.29 7.50 0.15
C TYR A 156 9.85 7.95 0.43
N GLY A 157 9.52 8.23 1.69
CA GLY A 157 8.20 8.71 2.12
C GLY A 157 8.09 10.23 2.20
N ALA A 158 9.00 10.98 1.55
CA ALA A 158 8.86 12.43 1.52
C ALA A 158 7.66 12.85 0.68
N ASN A 159 6.87 13.77 1.22
CA ASN A 159 5.64 14.26 0.60
C ASN A 159 5.88 15.53 -0.23
N ASP A 160 5.06 15.72 -1.26
CA ASP A 160 4.92 16.99 -1.95
C ASP A 160 4.07 17.98 -1.12
N ARG A 161 3.82 19.18 -1.69
CA ARG A 161 3.00 20.22 -1.04
C ARG A 161 1.53 19.82 -0.85
N GLU A 162 1.08 18.77 -1.52
CA GLU A 162 -0.29 18.27 -1.48
C GLU A 162 -0.41 17.03 -0.56
N GLY A 163 0.70 16.59 0.05
CA GLY A 163 0.76 15.44 0.96
C GLY A 163 0.90 14.09 0.25
N TYR A 164 1.36 14.05 -1.00
CA TYR A 164 1.60 12.79 -1.72
C TYR A 164 3.06 12.38 -1.65
N ASP A 165 3.31 11.12 -1.42
CA ASP A 165 4.64 10.52 -1.54
C ASP A 165 5.25 10.77 -2.93
N ILE A 166 6.45 11.29 -2.97
CA ILE A 166 7.12 11.66 -4.22
C ILE A 166 8.16 10.63 -4.70
N ARG A 167 8.62 9.72 -3.84
CA ARG A 167 9.70 8.76 -4.17
C ARG A 167 9.45 7.29 -3.78
N PRO A 168 8.23 6.81 -3.53
CA PRO A 168 8.03 5.41 -3.21
C PRO A 168 8.46 4.50 -4.36
N HIS A 169 8.28 4.94 -5.61
CA HIS A 169 8.72 4.23 -6.81
C HIS A 169 10.23 3.92 -6.82
N GLU A 170 11.07 4.81 -6.27
CA GLU A 170 12.52 4.56 -6.15
C GLU A 170 12.81 3.42 -5.16
N MET A 171 12.04 3.34 -4.05
CA MET A 171 12.11 2.22 -3.10
C MET A 171 11.77 0.90 -3.78
N ILE A 172 10.69 0.87 -4.57
CA ILE A 172 10.26 -0.34 -5.28
C ILE A 172 11.33 -0.81 -6.27
N GLN A 173 11.88 0.12 -7.07
CA GLN A 173 12.94 -0.20 -8.03
C GLN A 173 14.19 -0.75 -7.34
N GLU A 174 14.63 -0.10 -6.26
CA GLU A 174 15.80 -0.52 -5.51
C GLU A 174 15.58 -1.89 -4.84
N ALA A 175 14.37 -2.13 -4.30
CA ALA A 175 13.99 -3.42 -3.76
C ALA A 175 14.07 -4.54 -4.80
N CYS A 176 13.51 -4.31 -6.00
CA CYS A 176 13.55 -5.28 -7.09
C CYS A 176 14.98 -5.56 -7.56
N VAL A 177 15.82 -4.52 -7.73
CA VAL A 177 17.23 -4.69 -8.11
C VAL A 177 17.97 -5.51 -7.05
N GLY A 178 17.73 -5.23 -5.76
CA GLY A 178 18.34 -5.99 -4.66
C GLY A 178 17.91 -7.46 -4.61
N ALA A 179 16.64 -7.72 -4.90
CA ALA A 179 16.08 -9.07 -4.90
C ALA A 179 16.47 -9.91 -6.12
N ASN A 180 16.90 -9.30 -7.22
CA ASN A 180 17.15 -9.97 -8.51
C ASN A 180 18.24 -11.06 -8.45
N ALA A 181 19.08 -11.07 -7.42
CA ALA A 181 20.05 -12.12 -7.19
C ALA A 181 19.44 -13.40 -6.54
N GLU A 182 18.26 -13.28 -5.92
CA GLU A 182 17.58 -14.36 -5.21
C GLU A 182 16.39 -14.93 -5.99
N VAL A 183 15.84 -14.17 -6.94
CA VAL A 183 14.62 -14.54 -7.68
C VAL A 183 14.77 -14.28 -9.18
N ASP A 184 13.96 -14.99 -9.97
CA ASP A 184 13.73 -14.71 -11.37
C ASP A 184 12.35 -14.08 -11.53
N PHE A 185 12.26 -12.83 -11.96
CA PHE A 185 10.99 -12.12 -12.07
C PHE A 185 10.01 -12.73 -13.07
N ARG A 186 10.49 -13.57 -14.00
CA ARG A 186 9.62 -14.33 -14.94
C ARG A 186 8.71 -15.34 -14.22
N ASP A 187 9.07 -15.78 -13.01
CA ASP A 187 8.26 -16.72 -12.23
C ASP A 187 6.94 -16.10 -11.75
N TYR A 188 6.83 -14.77 -11.78
CA TYR A 188 5.67 -14.01 -11.34
C TYR A 188 4.85 -13.41 -12.49
N ASP A 189 5.18 -13.75 -13.72
CA ASP A 189 4.42 -13.48 -14.95
C ASP A 189 3.47 -14.67 -15.21
N TRP A 190 2.22 -14.54 -14.75
CA TRP A 190 1.26 -15.66 -14.70
C TRP A 190 0.72 -16.09 -16.06
N ASP A 191 0.62 -15.16 -17.01
CA ASP A 191 0.05 -15.39 -18.33
C ASP A 191 1.05 -15.27 -19.48
N ARG A 192 2.32 -15.03 -19.14
CA ARG A 192 3.43 -14.89 -20.06
C ARG A 192 3.25 -13.75 -21.06
N ASP A 193 2.68 -12.65 -20.55
CA ASP A 193 2.53 -11.43 -21.34
C ASP A 193 3.76 -10.51 -21.28
N GLY A 194 4.78 -10.91 -20.53
CA GLY A 194 6.02 -10.17 -20.31
C GLY A 194 5.94 -9.16 -19.16
N LYS A 195 4.98 -9.32 -18.24
CA LYS A 195 4.81 -8.45 -17.08
C LYS A 195 4.68 -9.24 -15.79
N VAL A 196 5.24 -8.68 -14.73
CA VAL A 196 5.04 -9.21 -13.39
C VAL A 196 3.61 -8.89 -12.93
N ASP A 197 2.85 -9.93 -12.54
CA ASP A 197 1.46 -9.80 -12.08
C ASP A 197 1.32 -9.53 -10.58
N ALA A 198 2.31 -9.92 -9.77
CA ALA A 198 2.16 -10.00 -8.33
C ALA A 198 3.42 -9.60 -7.58
N LEU A 199 3.56 -8.31 -7.29
CA LEU A 199 4.64 -7.74 -6.49
C LEU A 199 4.09 -7.01 -5.27
N TYR A 200 4.62 -7.36 -4.10
CA TYR A 200 4.39 -6.65 -2.83
C TYR A 200 5.73 -6.27 -2.19
N VAL A 201 5.89 -5.04 -1.75
CA VAL A 201 7.06 -4.60 -0.98
C VAL A 201 6.63 -4.27 0.44
N LEU A 202 7.14 -5.03 1.41
CA LEU A 202 6.89 -4.81 2.83
C LEU A 202 8.08 -4.05 3.44
N TYR A 203 7.83 -2.86 3.94
CA TYR A 203 8.87 -2.00 4.48
C TYR A 203 8.87 -1.96 6.01
N ALA A 204 10.08 -1.86 6.60
CA ALA A 204 10.28 -1.82 8.04
C ALA A 204 9.66 -0.58 8.69
N GLY A 205 9.10 -0.75 9.88
CA GLY A 205 8.47 0.29 10.68
C GLY A 205 7.02 0.56 10.31
N GLN A 206 6.52 1.74 10.71
CA GLN A 206 5.13 2.16 10.49
C GLN A 206 4.96 2.82 9.12
N GLY A 207 3.76 2.72 8.55
CA GLY A 207 3.31 3.57 7.45
C GLY A 207 2.81 4.93 7.95
N GLU A 208 2.71 5.91 7.05
CA GLU A 208 2.17 7.24 7.39
C GLU A 208 0.75 7.15 7.94
N ASN A 209 -0.11 6.30 7.35
CA ASN A 209 -1.48 6.03 7.78
C ASN A 209 -1.58 5.66 9.27
N SER A 210 -0.62 4.90 9.80
CA SER A 210 -0.62 4.43 11.18
C SER A 210 0.03 5.39 12.17
N THR A 211 0.65 6.47 11.70
CA THR A 211 1.23 7.53 12.54
C THR A 211 0.22 8.61 12.91
N GLU A 212 -1.02 8.53 12.40
CA GLU A 212 -2.04 9.56 12.60
C GLU A 212 -1.54 10.97 12.23
N GLY A 213 -0.77 11.08 11.14
CA GLY A 213 -0.15 12.32 10.68
C GLY A 213 0.96 12.88 11.58
N GLN A 214 1.58 12.06 12.46
CA GLN A 214 2.71 12.50 13.30
C GLN A 214 4.04 12.43 12.54
N ASP A 215 4.12 11.61 11.52
CA ASP A 215 5.31 11.44 10.70
C ASP A 215 4.91 11.31 9.22
N SER A 216 4.76 12.45 8.58
CA SER A 216 4.42 12.58 7.15
C SER A 216 5.59 12.25 6.21
N LYS A 217 6.67 11.70 6.76
CA LYS A 217 7.84 11.27 5.98
C LYS A 217 7.91 9.76 5.82
N ARG A 218 6.87 9.05 6.24
CA ARG A 218 6.74 7.62 6.04
C ARG A 218 5.94 7.35 4.78
N VAL A 219 6.30 6.27 4.10
CA VAL A 219 5.55 5.84 2.92
C VAL A 219 4.12 5.48 3.34
N TRP A 220 3.13 6.02 2.63
CA TRP A 220 1.75 5.59 2.75
C TRP A 220 1.59 4.21 2.10
N PRO A 221 0.92 3.22 2.72
CA PRO A 221 0.60 1.95 2.06
C PRO A 221 -0.25 2.21 0.83
N HIS A 222 0.12 1.64 -0.31
CA HIS A 222 -0.61 1.89 -1.55
C HIS A 222 -0.31 0.86 -2.62
N GLN A 223 -1.19 0.80 -3.62
CA GLN A 223 -0.94 0.19 -4.92
C GLN A 223 -0.74 1.27 -5.97
N ALA A 224 0.30 1.13 -6.80
CA ALA A 224 0.55 2.03 -7.92
C ALA A 224 1.25 1.31 -9.08
N GLU A 225 1.53 2.06 -10.14
CA GLU A 225 2.24 1.61 -11.33
C GLU A 225 3.51 2.45 -11.54
N LEU A 226 4.65 1.81 -11.73
CA LEU A 226 5.92 2.51 -11.99
C LEU A 226 5.84 3.38 -13.25
N SER A 227 5.06 2.96 -14.25
CA SER A 227 4.83 3.75 -15.47
C SER A 227 4.11 5.09 -15.23
N GLU A 228 3.53 5.31 -14.05
CA GLU A 228 2.96 6.62 -13.67
C GLU A 228 4.05 7.69 -13.48
N THR A 229 5.26 7.26 -13.21
CA THR A 229 6.44 8.13 -13.04
C THR A 229 7.29 8.24 -14.31
N ASN A 230 6.76 7.77 -15.46
CA ASN A 230 7.45 7.69 -16.75
C ASN A 230 8.68 6.76 -16.75
N PHE A 231 8.68 5.74 -15.89
CA PHE A 231 9.72 4.72 -15.85
C PHE A 231 9.23 3.42 -16.50
N ASP A 232 9.96 2.97 -17.53
CA ASP A 232 9.92 1.59 -17.99
C ASP A 232 10.98 0.79 -17.22
N PHE A 233 10.55 -0.09 -16.33
CA PHE A 233 11.44 -0.86 -15.48
C PHE A 233 11.36 -2.35 -15.81
N ASN A 234 12.48 -2.92 -16.22
CA ASN A 234 12.56 -4.31 -16.67
C ASN A 234 13.70 -5.04 -15.95
N LEU A 235 13.41 -6.24 -15.46
CA LEU A 235 14.38 -7.23 -14.98
C LEU A 235 14.02 -8.57 -15.58
N ASP A 236 15.01 -9.44 -15.84
CA ASP A 236 14.82 -10.79 -16.38
C ASP A 236 13.92 -10.87 -17.63
N GLN A 237 13.92 -9.82 -18.45
CA GLN A 237 13.12 -9.70 -19.68
C GLN A 237 11.61 -9.56 -19.45
N VAL A 238 11.17 -9.26 -18.23
CA VAL A 238 9.79 -8.89 -17.91
C VAL A 238 9.72 -7.47 -17.39
N THR A 239 8.59 -6.82 -17.63
CA THR A 239 8.31 -5.47 -17.14
C THR A 239 7.74 -5.56 -15.72
N ILE A 240 8.30 -4.79 -14.81
CA ILE A 240 7.78 -4.59 -13.46
C ILE A 240 7.06 -3.24 -13.47
N ASP A 241 5.75 -3.24 -13.34
CA ASP A 241 4.92 -2.05 -13.43
C ASP A 241 4.00 -1.92 -12.21
N SER A 242 3.03 -2.83 -12.07
CA SER A 242 2.11 -2.83 -10.94
C SER A 242 2.77 -3.39 -9.69
N TYR A 243 2.61 -2.68 -8.58
CA TYR A 243 3.08 -3.12 -7.27
C TYR A 243 2.11 -2.69 -6.18
N ALA A 244 2.18 -3.35 -5.04
CA ALA A 244 1.62 -2.88 -3.79
C ALA A 244 2.72 -2.76 -2.74
N CYS A 245 2.54 -1.91 -1.75
CA CYS A 245 3.45 -1.83 -0.62
C CYS A 245 2.72 -1.54 0.68
N GLY A 246 3.33 -1.90 1.81
CA GLY A 246 2.78 -1.65 3.13
C GLY A 246 3.81 -1.83 4.24
N PRO A 247 3.46 -1.39 5.47
CA PRO A 247 4.37 -1.35 6.59
C PRO A 247 4.49 -2.70 7.33
N GLU A 248 5.55 -2.81 8.11
CA GLU A 248 5.73 -3.85 9.12
C GLU A 248 4.77 -3.67 10.31
N LEU A 249 4.53 -2.42 10.71
CA LEU A 249 3.90 -2.09 11.99
C LEU A 249 2.64 -1.25 11.82
N SER A 250 1.55 -1.65 12.52
CA SER A 250 0.31 -0.88 12.69
C SER A 250 0.41 0.17 13.80
N SER A 251 1.36 0.04 14.70
CA SER A 251 1.68 0.97 15.78
C SER A 251 3.17 0.91 16.09
N ARG A 252 3.66 1.67 17.05
CA ARG A 252 5.09 1.69 17.39
C ARG A 252 5.69 0.32 17.72
N THR A 253 4.88 -0.64 18.15
CA THR A 253 5.36 -1.95 18.65
C THR A 253 4.54 -3.14 18.13
N GLN A 254 3.43 -2.89 17.46
CA GLN A 254 2.52 -3.96 17.03
C GLN A 254 2.73 -4.26 15.55
N ILE A 255 2.96 -5.52 15.23
CA ILE A 255 3.04 -5.99 13.83
C ILE A 255 1.72 -5.68 13.13
N GLU A 256 1.82 -5.29 11.86
CA GLU A 256 0.68 -5.17 10.97
C GLU A 256 0.07 -6.55 10.71
N GLY A 257 -1.27 -6.63 10.70
CA GLY A 257 -1.97 -7.84 10.32
C GLY A 257 -1.95 -8.08 8.81
N ILE A 258 -2.82 -8.98 8.35
CA ILE A 258 -2.94 -9.26 6.91
C ILE A 258 -3.84 -8.24 6.18
N GLY A 259 -4.57 -7.37 6.90
CA GLY A 259 -5.56 -6.46 6.33
C GLY A 259 -4.97 -5.57 5.23
N THR A 260 -3.94 -4.79 5.56
CA THR A 260 -3.26 -3.90 4.59
C THR A 260 -2.67 -4.68 3.41
N ILE A 261 -2.06 -5.86 3.66
CA ILE A 261 -1.53 -6.70 2.58
C ILE A 261 -2.65 -7.13 1.63
N CYS A 262 -3.77 -7.60 2.17
CA CYS A 262 -4.91 -8.06 1.39
C CYS A 262 -5.59 -6.90 0.65
N HIS A 263 -5.72 -5.72 1.28
CA HIS A 263 -6.28 -4.51 0.68
C HIS A 263 -5.46 -4.07 -0.54
N GLU A 264 -4.19 -3.74 -0.32
CA GLU A 264 -3.33 -3.21 -1.38
C GLU A 264 -3.10 -4.23 -2.51
N PHE A 265 -2.98 -5.51 -2.15
CA PHE A 265 -2.84 -6.55 -3.17
C PHE A 265 -4.14 -6.78 -3.94
N SER A 266 -5.30 -6.57 -3.35
CA SER A 266 -6.58 -6.63 -4.06
C SER A 266 -6.69 -5.54 -5.13
N HIS A 267 -6.06 -4.37 -4.92
CA HIS A 267 -5.90 -3.36 -5.95
C HIS A 267 -5.03 -3.85 -7.12
N VAL A 268 -3.96 -4.60 -6.86
CA VAL A 268 -3.16 -5.24 -7.93
C VAL A 268 -4.04 -6.17 -8.77
N LEU A 269 -4.99 -6.90 -8.15
CA LEU A 269 -5.97 -7.73 -8.83
C LEU A 269 -7.06 -6.94 -9.56
N GLY A 270 -7.13 -5.62 -9.36
CA GLY A 270 -8.05 -4.71 -10.05
C GLY A 270 -9.32 -4.35 -9.27
N LEU A 271 -9.43 -4.70 -7.99
CA LEU A 271 -10.56 -4.28 -7.16
C LEU A 271 -10.41 -2.79 -6.80
N PRO A 272 -11.50 -2.01 -6.84
CA PRO A 272 -11.49 -0.62 -6.38
C PRO A 272 -11.74 -0.54 -4.88
N ASP A 273 -11.48 0.64 -4.28
CA ASP A 273 -11.98 0.97 -2.96
C ASP A 273 -13.51 0.95 -2.89
N MET A 274 -14.05 0.50 -1.78
CA MET A 274 -15.49 0.39 -1.53
C MET A 274 -16.01 1.44 -0.53
N TYR A 275 -15.16 2.35 -0.06
CA TYR A 275 -15.56 3.54 0.68
C TYR A 275 -15.82 4.72 -0.27
N ASP A 276 -16.43 5.79 0.25
CA ASP A 276 -16.68 7.00 -0.53
C ASP A 276 -15.38 7.76 -0.81
N THR A 277 -14.82 7.48 -1.99
CA THR A 277 -13.58 8.08 -2.47
C THR A 277 -13.76 9.51 -3.00
N LEU A 278 -14.97 10.08 -3.02
CA LEU A 278 -15.25 11.39 -3.60
C LEU A 278 -15.24 12.50 -2.55
N ASN A 279 -16.03 12.37 -1.51
CA ASN A 279 -16.24 13.39 -0.52
C ASN A 279 -16.27 12.87 0.93
N SER A 280 -16.17 11.55 1.11
CA SER A 280 -16.19 10.88 2.42
C SER A 280 -17.48 11.17 3.23
N GLU A 281 -18.60 11.40 2.52
CA GLU A 281 -19.91 11.68 3.14
C GLU A 281 -20.79 10.43 3.22
N ALA A 282 -20.62 9.48 2.30
CA ALA A 282 -21.34 8.23 2.31
C ALA A 282 -20.64 7.17 3.15
N TYR A 283 -21.43 6.33 3.78
CA TYR A 283 -20.95 5.17 4.52
C TYR A 283 -20.69 4.02 3.56
N GLY A 284 -19.52 3.40 3.68
CA GLY A 284 -19.17 2.14 3.01
C GLY A 284 -19.60 0.92 3.81
N MET A 285 -18.86 -0.16 3.64
CA MET A 285 -19.06 -1.43 4.37
C MET A 285 -18.31 -1.49 5.70
N PHE A 286 -17.48 -0.49 6.00
CA PHE A 286 -16.60 -0.44 7.18
C PHE A 286 -15.72 -1.71 7.31
N SER A 287 -15.58 -2.20 8.53
CA SER A 287 -14.78 -3.40 8.86
C SER A 287 -15.34 -4.72 8.29
N TRP A 288 -16.43 -4.68 7.51
CA TRP A 288 -16.98 -5.86 6.83
C TRP A 288 -16.36 -6.10 5.45
N ASP A 289 -15.62 -5.13 4.93
CA ASP A 289 -14.97 -5.22 3.62
C ASP A 289 -13.52 -4.75 3.72
N VAL A 290 -12.59 -5.60 3.29
CA VAL A 290 -11.16 -5.26 3.28
C VAL A 290 -10.87 -4.07 2.36
N MET A 291 -11.68 -3.85 1.33
CA MET A 291 -11.56 -2.70 0.41
C MET A 291 -12.21 -1.41 0.96
N ASP A 292 -12.65 -1.41 2.21
CA ASP A 292 -13.14 -0.24 2.93
C ASP A 292 -12.22 0.06 4.13
N GLN A 293 -12.45 -0.57 5.29
CA GLN A 293 -11.70 -0.32 6.53
C GLN A 293 -11.24 -1.64 7.20
N GLY A 294 -11.33 -2.74 6.48
CA GLY A 294 -11.14 -4.10 6.98
C GLY A 294 -9.75 -4.49 7.44
#